data_36abe2255a606a02ad5f032e8c55146a
#
_entry.id   36abe2255a606a02ad5f032e8c55146a
#
_cell.length_a   1.000
_cell.length_b   1.000
_cell.length_c   1.000
_cell.angle_alpha   90.00
_cell.angle_beta   90.00
_cell.angle_gamma   90.00
#
_symmetry.space_group_name_H-M   'P 1'
#
loop_
_entity.id
_entity.type
_entity.pdbx_description
1 polymer ?
#
loop_
_entity_poly.entity_id
_entity_poly.type
_entity_poly.pdbx_seq_one_letter_code
_entity_poly.pdbx_strand_id
1 'polypeptide(L)'
;MDLGVTTLDTSSNYLGFRAHEVLARTAGDLLPKFRVSTKVGYFPGPDGAEHSLDPVRLRAAVEQAAKDLGREPDLVFLHNPEHSLREAAPHNQYALVQACATLDAVVAKGLCAAWGVATWDPLPLLSLIDTTVPRPAVLMVHAGLLARARTLDAADALTEAWGLEGDKVWGMSPFGGSTRTPVWDRIDPRVFLRDGSRLSRVQAAFRAAYHLPRVGCVAVGTDEPAHLGELVGALAGRVDERTVQEYRSLLRDRYRSQPA
;
A
#
# COMPACT_ATOMS: atom_id res chain seq x y z
N MET A 1 4.12 -4.67 20.24
CA MET A 1 5.51 -4.25 20.57
C MET A 1 6.42 -5.45 20.74
N ASP A 2 6.01 -6.46 21.45
CA ASP A 2 6.84 -7.67 21.69
C ASP A 2 7.21 -8.45 20.41
N LEU A 3 6.45 -8.23 19.32
CA LEU A 3 6.69 -8.80 17.99
C LEU A 3 7.57 -7.93 17.08
N GLY A 4 8.09 -6.80 17.56
CA GLY A 4 8.91 -5.89 16.75
C GLY A 4 8.13 -5.06 15.71
N VAL A 5 6.80 -5.09 15.72
CA VAL A 5 5.98 -4.23 14.86
C VAL A 5 5.99 -2.82 15.42
N THR A 6 6.45 -1.87 14.60
CA THR A 6 6.66 -0.47 14.99
C THR A 6 5.86 0.53 14.15
N THR A 7 5.11 0.07 13.16
CA THR A 7 4.33 0.94 12.27
C THR A 7 2.86 0.52 12.28
N LEU A 8 1.97 1.51 12.41
CA LEU A 8 0.53 1.36 12.24
C LEU A 8 0.12 2.05 10.96
N ASP A 9 -0.63 1.33 10.10
CA ASP A 9 -1.20 1.89 8.88
C ASP A 9 -2.72 2.00 9.01
N THR A 10 -3.26 3.19 8.74
CA THR A 10 -4.69 3.47 8.75
C THR A 10 -5.09 4.32 7.54
N SER A 11 -6.31 4.82 7.51
CA SER A 11 -6.80 5.74 6.49
C SER A 11 -7.98 6.56 7.00
N SER A 12 -8.12 7.79 6.49
CA SER A 12 -9.22 8.69 6.84
C SER A 12 -10.60 8.09 6.59
N ASN A 13 -10.76 7.33 5.50
CA ASN A 13 -12.05 6.75 5.09
C ASN A 13 -12.41 5.40 5.74
N TYR A 14 -11.52 4.82 6.56
CA TYR A 14 -11.82 3.57 7.25
C TYR A 14 -12.88 3.79 8.34
N LEU A 15 -13.63 2.74 8.66
CA LEU A 15 -14.71 2.76 9.65
C LEU A 15 -15.73 3.90 9.44
N GLY A 16 -16.05 4.20 8.17
CA GLY A 16 -16.97 5.28 7.84
C GLY A 16 -16.45 6.66 8.27
N PHE A 17 -15.17 6.92 7.99
CA PHE A 17 -14.45 8.16 8.33
C PHE A 17 -14.22 8.40 9.83
N ARG A 18 -14.24 7.34 10.65
CA ARG A 18 -14.02 7.44 12.11
C ARG A 18 -12.76 6.72 12.60
N ALA A 19 -11.94 6.17 11.68
CA ALA A 19 -10.81 5.32 12.07
C ALA A 19 -9.79 6.05 12.96
N HIS A 20 -9.49 7.32 12.68
CA HIS A 20 -8.53 8.11 13.46
C HIS A 20 -9.04 8.37 14.89
N GLU A 21 -10.28 8.82 15.05
CA GLU A 21 -10.90 9.04 16.36
C GLU A 21 -10.98 7.73 17.18
N VAL A 22 -11.37 6.63 16.52
CA VAL A 22 -11.43 5.32 17.18
C VAL A 22 -10.03 4.90 17.62
N LEU A 23 -9.01 5.02 16.76
CA LEU A 23 -7.64 4.68 17.08
C LEU A 23 -7.10 5.54 18.25
N ALA A 24 -7.30 6.84 18.21
CA ALA A 24 -6.89 7.75 19.29
C ALA A 24 -7.57 7.40 20.62
N ARG A 25 -8.87 7.10 20.60
CA ARG A 25 -9.63 6.75 21.81
C ARG A 25 -9.23 5.39 22.39
N THR A 26 -8.93 4.40 21.53
CA THR A 26 -8.69 3.00 21.98
C THR A 26 -7.22 2.71 22.23
N ALA A 27 -6.31 3.43 21.59
CA ALA A 27 -4.87 3.17 21.64
C ALA A 27 -4.03 4.45 21.75
N GLY A 28 -4.62 5.59 22.18
CA GLY A 28 -3.94 6.88 22.23
C GLY A 28 -2.64 6.88 23.02
N ASP A 29 -2.62 6.19 24.16
CA ASP A 29 -1.40 6.05 25.01
C ASP A 29 -0.29 5.21 24.33
N LEU A 30 -0.63 4.44 23.32
CA LEU A 30 0.31 3.60 22.56
C LEU A 30 0.80 4.30 21.30
N LEU A 31 0.04 5.22 20.71
CA LEU A 31 0.40 5.89 19.44
C LEU A 31 1.80 6.51 19.45
N PRO A 32 2.30 7.13 20.52
CA PRO A 32 3.66 7.66 20.56
C PRO A 32 4.76 6.62 20.39
N LYS A 33 4.44 5.34 20.60
CA LYS A 33 5.39 4.22 20.46
C LYS A 33 5.45 3.67 19.03
N PHE A 34 4.58 4.14 18.15
CA PHE A 34 4.48 3.69 16.76
C PHE A 34 4.72 4.85 15.79
N ARG A 35 5.26 4.50 14.63
CA ARG A 35 5.14 5.33 13.44
C ARG A 35 3.73 5.13 12.88
N VAL A 36 2.99 6.21 12.70
CA VAL A 36 1.62 6.18 12.21
C VAL A 36 1.58 6.65 10.77
N SER A 37 1.16 5.77 9.86
CA SER A 37 0.83 6.15 8.50
C SER A 37 -0.69 6.25 8.32
N THR A 38 -1.11 7.23 7.52
CA THR A 38 -2.51 7.38 7.11
C THR A 38 -2.61 7.74 5.63
N LYS A 39 -3.84 7.82 5.11
CA LYS A 39 -4.10 8.06 3.70
C LYS A 39 -5.18 9.10 3.52
N VAL A 40 -5.04 9.97 2.51
CA VAL A 40 -5.99 11.01 2.11
C VAL A 40 -6.30 10.91 0.63
N GLY A 41 -7.50 11.32 0.20
CA GLY A 41 -7.96 11.24 -1.18
C GLY A 41 -9.40 10.78 -1.29
N TYR A 42 -9.92 10.12 -0.24
CA TYR A 42 -11.35 9.81 -0.12
C TYR A 42 -12.02 10.75 0.87
N PHE A 43 -13.22 11.19 0.54
CA PHE A 43 -14.00 12.17 1.29
C PHE A 43 -15.44 11.71 1.44
N PRO A 44 -16.15 12.09 2.51
CA PRO A 44 -17.58 11.85 2.60
C PRO A 44 -18.33 12.50 1.43
N GLY A 45 -19.19 11.76 0.78
CA GLY A 45 -20.08 12.20 -0.28
C GLY A 45 -21.52 11.75 -0.04
N PRO A 46 -22.48 12.22 -0.84
CA PRO A 46 -23.89 11.91 -0.66
C PRO A 46 -24.19 10.40 -0.80
N ASP A 47 -23.47 9.71 -1.69
CA ASP A 47 -23.66 8.29 -1.98
C ASP A 47 -22.55 7.41 -1.38
N GLY A 48 -21.82 7.92 -0.40
CA GLY A 48 -20.72 7.20 0.24
C GLY A 48 -19.38 7.95 0.13
N ALA A 49 -18.28 7.23 -0.03
CA ALA A 49 -16.97 7.85 -0.20
C ALA A 49 -16.74 8.30 -1.66
N GLU A 50 -16.44 9.55 -1.88
CA GLU A 50 -15.98 10.09 -3.17
C GLU A 50 -14.47 10.28 -3.17
N HIS A 51 -13.82 10.10 -4.32
CA HIS A 51 -12.39 10.31 -4.48
C HIS A 51 -12.10 11.67 -5.14
N SER A 52 -11.09 12.39 -4.63
CA SER A 52 -10.67 13.68 -5.17
C SER A 52 -9.18 13.93 -4.98
N LEU A 53 -8.55 14.57 -5.98
CA LEU A 53 -7.18 15.09 -5.93
C LEU A 53 -7.14 16.60 -5.68
N ASP A 54 -8.27 17.21 -5.29
CA ASP A 54 -8.34 18.65 -5.01
C ASP A 54 -7.37 19.07 -3.90
N PRO A 55 -6.44 20.01 -4.16
CA PRO A 55 -5.41 20.44 -3.22
C PRO A 55 -5.95 20.95 -1.88
N VAL A 56 -7.08 21.67 -1.91
CA VAL A 56 -7.68 22.26 -0.69
C VAL A 56 -8.24 21.15 0.19
N ARG A 57 -8.95 20.19 -0.43
CA ARG A 57 -9.50 19.02 0.26
C ARG A 57 -8.41 18.12 0.83
N LEU A 58 -7.36 17.84 0.06
CA LEU A 58 -6.24 17.01 0.52
C LEU A 58 -5.56 17.62 1.74
N ARG A 59 -5.24 18.91 1.70
CA ARG A 59 -4.64 19.60 2.82
C ARG A 59 -5.53 19.57 4.06
N ALA A 60 -6.81 19.91 3.90
CA ALA A 60 -7.78 19.89 5.01
C ALA A 60 -7.90 18.48 5.63
N ALA A 61 -7.82 17.42 4.81
CA ALA A 61 -7.86 16.05 5.31
C ALA A 61 -6.63 15.69 6.15
N VAL A 62 -5.43 16.19 5.80
CA VAL A 62 -4.23 15.99 6.63
C VAL A 62 -4.34 16.73 7.95
N GLU A 63 -4.80 17.98 7.93
CA GLU A 63 -5.04 18.79 9.14
C GLU A 63 -6.07 18.11 10.06
N GLN A 64 -7.14 17.56 9.47
CA GLN A 64 -8.16 16.81 10.23
C GLN A 64 -7.60 15.50 10.80
N ALA A 65 -6.80 14.74 10.01
CA ALA A 65 -6.18 13.52 10.48
C ALA A 65 -5.27 13.75 11.70
N ALA A 66 -4.47 14.82 11.71
CA ALA A 66 -3.63 15.18 12.84
C ALA A 66 -4.48 15.53 14.08
N LYS A 67 -5.59 16.24 13.89
CA LYS A 67 -6.52 16.60 14.97
C LYS A 67 -7.19 15.35 15.57
N ASP A 68 -7.68 14.44 14.71
CA ASP A 68 -8.42 13.25 15.15
C ASP A 68 -7.49 12.21 15.80
N LEU A 69 -6.23 12.11 15.36
CA LEU A 69 -5.19 11.27 15.96
C LEU A 69 -4.61 11.88 17.26
N GLY A 70 -4.82 13.19 17.49
CA GLY A 70 -4.17 13.93 18.58
C GLY A 70 -2.67 14.12 18.40
N ARG A 71 -2.14 13.89 17.18
CA ARG A 71 -0.74 14.07 16.79
C ARG A 71 -0.60 14.15 15.27
N GLU A 72 0.49 14.71 14.78
CA GLU A 72 0.86 14.65 13.38
C GLU A 72 1.20 13.21 12.99
N PRO A 73 0.69 12.71 11.81
CA PRO A 73 1.09 11.42 11.27
C PRO A 73 2.55 11.45 10.81
N ASP A 74 3.24 10.31 10.93
CA ASP A 74 4.61 10.18 10.44
C ASP A 74 4.66 10.07 8.91
N LEU A 75 3.61 9.53 8.30
CA LEU A 75 3.51 9.37 6.85
C LEU A 75 2.06 9.53 6.38
N VAL A 76 1.87 10.33 5.34
CA VAL A 76 0.56 10.51 4.70
C VAL A 76 0.65 10.02 3.26
N PHE A 77 -0.18 9.04 2.88
CA PHE A 77 -0.29 8.59 1.50
C PHE A 77 -1.36 9.34 0.72
N LEU A 78 -1.07 9.69 -0.53
CA LEU A 78 -2.09 9.96 -1.54
C LEU A 78 -2.76 8.62 -1.87
N HIS A 79 -4.04 8.47 -1.53
CA HIS A 79 -4.76 7.21 -1.51
C HIS A 79 -5.42 6.92 -2.85
N ASN A 80 -4.91 5.95 -3.58
CA ASN A 80 -5.45 5.46 -4.86
C ASN A 80 -5.70 6.59 -5.88
N PRO A 81 -4.70 7.41 -6.21
CA PRO A 81 -4.88 8.52 -7.15
C PRO A 81 -5.42 8.05 -8.51
N GLU A 82 -5.19 6.80 -8.89
CA GLU A 82 -5.73 6.19 -10.10
C GLU A 82 -7.25 6.26 -10.20
N HIS A 83 -7.98 6.40 -9.09
CA HIS A 83 -9.44 6.56 -9.13
C HIS A 83 -9.90 7.85 -9.82
N SER A 84 -9.16 8.94 -9.65
CA SER A 84 -9.42 10.21 -10.36
C SER A 84 -8.72 10.32 -11.72
N LEU A 85 -7.80 9.37 -12.05
CA LEU A 85 -6.95 9.44 -13.24
C LEU A 85 -7.26 8.34 -14.27
N ARG A 86 -8.35 7.57 -14.07
CA ARG A 86 -8.70 6.41 -14.92
C ARG A 86 -9.05 6.78 -16.35
N GLU A 87 -9.74 7.87 -16.54
CA GLU A 87 -10.06 8.38 -17.87
C GLU A 87 -8.88 9.22 -18.36
N ALA A 88 -8.37 8.89 -19.54
CA ALA A 88 -7.29 9.67 -20.14
C ALA A 88 -7.79 11.08 -20.47
N ALA A 89 -7.51 12.02 -19.58
CA ALA A 89 -7.91 13.41 -19.73
C ALA A 89 -6.67 14.33 -19.73
N PRO A 90 -6.65 15.39 -20.55
CA PRO A 90 -5.49 16.28 -20.67
C PRO A 90 -5.06 16.93 -19.33
N HIS A 91 -5.97 17.07 -18.38
CA HIS A 91 -5.72 17.68 -17.09
C HIS A 91 -5.19 16.71 -16.02
N ASN A 92 -5.13 15.41 -16.30
CA ASN A 92 -4.74 14.40 -15.30
C ASN A 92 -3.33 14.61 -14.75
N GLN A 93 -2.37 14.92 -15.62
CA GLN A 93 -1.01 15.20 -15.19
C GLN A 93 -0.96 16.42 -14.27
N TYR A 94 -1.64 17.50 -14.64
CA TYR A 94 -1.72 18.69 -13.80
C TYR A 94 -2.37 18.38 -12.45
N ALA A 95 -3.45 17.62 -12.41
CA ALA A 95 -4.11 17.21 -11.17
C ALA A 95 -3.17 16.39 -10.26
N LEU A 96 -2.41 15.43 -10.83
CA LEU A 96 -1.44 14.64 -10.10
C LEU A 96 -0.30 15.53 -9.54
N VAL A 97 0.27 16.40 -10.38
CA VAL A 97 1.32 17.35 -9.95
C VAL A 97 0.85 18.21 -8.79
N GLN A 98 -0.35 18.80 -8.89
CA GLN A 98 -0.91 19.65 -7.83
C GLN A 98 -1.17 18.88 -6.54
N ALA A 99 -1.69 17.66 -6.62
CA ALA A 99 -1.90 16.81 -5.46
C ALA A 99 -0.57 16.45 -4.76
N CYS A 100 0.44 16.04 -5.51
CA CYS A 100 1.78 15.72 -4.99
C CYS A 100 2.46 16.96 -4.39
N ALA A 101 2.41 18.11 -5.08
CA ALA A 101 2.96 19.37 -4.58
C ALA A 101 2.26 19.86 -3.30
N THR A 102 0.96 19.56 -3.16
CA THR A 102 0.21 19.85 -1.94
C THR A 102 0.73 19.03 -0.76
N LEU A 103 1.03 17.75 -0.97
CA LEU A 103 1.60 16.89 0.07
C LEU A 103 3.04 17.30 0.43
N ASP A 104 3.86 17.72 -0.55
CA ASP A 104 5.16 18.34 -0.27
C ASP A 104 5.02 19.59 0.62
N ALA A 105 4.07 20.45 0.31
CA ALA A 105 3.81 21.65 1.10
C ALA A 105 3.29 21.34 2.51
N VAL A 106 2.53 20.25 2.68
CA VAL A 106 2.07 19.74 3.97
C VAL A 106 3.25 19.29 4.82
N VAL A 107 4.21 18.55 4.26
CA VAL A 107 5.46 18.18 4.94
C VAL A 107 6.29 19.40 5.30
N ALA A 108 6.46 20.35 4.36
CA ALA A 108 7.21 21.57 4.61
C ALA A 108 6.62 22.44 5.75
N LYS A 109 5.31 22.30 6.03
CA LYS A 109 4.62 22.95 7.15
C LYS A 109 4.64 22.14 8.45
N GLY A 110 5.25 20.96 8.46
CA GLY A 110 5.32 20.10 9.63
C GLY A 110 3.99 19.42 10.01
N LEU A 111 3.02 19.35 9.09
CA LEU A 111 1.73 18.68 9.31
C LEU A 111 1.81 17.15 9.21
N CYS A 112 2.88 16.64 8.62
CA CYS A 112 3.33 15.25 8.68
C CYS A 112 4.84 15.19 8.43
N ALA A 113 5.48 14.08 8.79
CA ALA A 113 6.94 13.97 8.63
C ALA A 113 7.34 13.59 7.18
N ALA A 114 6.50 12.85 6.46
CA ALA A 114 6.73 12.45 5.08
C ALA A 114 5.40 12.19 4.35
N TRP A 115 5.45 12.12 3.02
CA TRP A 115 4.32 11.67 2.23
C TRP A 115 4.69 10.56 1.24
N GLY A 116 3.69 9.83 0.78
CA GLY A 116 3.82 8.73 -0.15
C GLY A 116 2.63 8.61 -1.11
N VAL A 117 2.68 7.60 -1.98
CA VAL A 117 1.56 7.19 -2.83
C VAL A 117 1.17 5.77 -2.47
N ALA A 118 -0.13 5.51 -2.25
CA ALA A 118 -0.69 4.17 -2.11
C ALA A 118 -1.64 3.91 -3.28
N THR A 119 -1.36 2.87 -4.08
CA THR A 119 -2.11 2.58 -5.32
C THR A 119 -2.36 1.08 -5.50
N TRP A 120 -3.56 0.71 -5.92
CA TRP A 120 -3.90 -0.65 -6.34
C TRP A 120 -3.52 -0.92 -7.78
N ASP A 121 -3.57 0.11 -8.63
CA ASP A 121 -3.22 0.02 -10.04
C ASP A 121 -2.25 1.16 -10.42
N PRO A 122 -0.95 0.90 -10.44
CA PRO A 122 0.06 1.90 -10.78
C PRO A 122 0.03 2.36 -12.26
N LEU A 123 -0.63 1.61 -13.15
CA LEU A 123 -0.61 1.87 -14.59
C LEU A 123 -1.03 3.28 -14.99
N PRO A 124 -2.14 3.85 -14.49
CA PRO A 124 -2.53 5.22 -14.84
C PRO A 124 -1.48 6.26 -14.45
N LEU A 125 -0.72 6.01 -13.36
CA LEU A 125 0.31 6.94 -12.91
C LEU A 125 1.53 6.93 -13.82
N LEU A 126 1.95 5.77 -14.33
CA LEU A 126 3.17 5.64 -15.15
C LEU A 126 3.18 6.56 -16.37
N SER A 127 2.03 6.75 -17.01
CA SER A 127 1.91 7.62 -18.18
C SER A 127 1.95 9.12 -17.84
N LEU A 128 1.83 9.48 -16.56
CA LEU A 128 1.74 10.85 -16.07
C LEU A 128 3.01 11.30 -15.35
N ILE A 129 3.93 10.36 -15.04
CA ILE A 129 5.14 10.69 -14.29
C ILE A 129 6.23 11.19 -15.22
N ASP A 130 6.68 12.39 -14.93
CA ASP A 130 7.86 13.02 -15.49
C ASP A 130 8.61 13.81 -14.40
N THR A 131 9.57 14.62 -14.79
CA THR A 131 10.36 15.44 -13.87
C THR A 131 9.58 16.54 -13.14
N THR A 132 8.34 16.80 -13.52
CA THR A 132 7.49 17.82 -12.90
C THR A 132 6.67 17.27 -11.72
N VAL A 133 6.47 15.95 -11.66
CA VAL A 133 5.74 15.30 -10.57
C VAL A 133 6.66 15.16 -9.35
N PRO A 134 6.32 15.77 -8.20
CA PRO A 134 7.10 15.61 -6.98
C PRO A 134 7.26 14.14 -6.60
N ARG A 135 8.46 13.79 -6.15
CA ARG A 135 8.81 12.41 -5.79
C ARG A 135 8.32 12.07 -4.37
N PRO A 136 7.52 11.02 -4.19
CA PRO A 136 7.11 10.57 -2.86
C PRO A 136 8.29 9.95 -2.09
N ALA A 137 8.22 9.97 -0.77
CA ALA A 137 9.18 9.27 0.08
C ALA A 137 8.93 7.75 0.11
N VAL A 138 7.67 7.32 -0.06
CA VAL A 138 7.25 5.91 0.02
C VAL A 138 6.20 5.63 -1.06
N LEU A 139 6.31 4.46 -1.69
CA LEU A 139 5.29 3.90 -2.58
C LEU A 139 4.70 2.65 -1.94
N MET A 140 3.37 2.59 -1.79
CA MET A 140 2.64 1.41 -1.34
C MET A 140 1.82 0.84 -2.50
N VAL A 141 2.00 -0.45 -2.79
CA VAL A 141 1.38 -1.13 -3.94
C VAL A 141 0.75 -2.46 -3.54
N HIS A 142 -0.19 -2.94 -4.36
CA HIS A 142 -0.71 -4.29 -4.19
C HIS A 142 0.41 -5.32 -4.33
N ALA A 143 0.58 -6.18 -3.32
CA ALA A 143 1.64 -7.17 -3.27
C ALA A 143 1.09 -8.58 -2.99
N GLY A 144 1.75 -9.59 -3.53
CA GLY A 144 1.44 -11.00 -3.28
C GLY A 144 1.00 -11.77 -4.52
N LEU A 145 0.70 -13.05 -4.31
CA LEU A 145 0.40 -14.02 -5.37
C LEU A 145 -0.87 -13.71 -6.17
N LEU A 146 -1.77 -12.89 -5.64
CA LEU A 146 -3.01 -12.50 -6.33
C LEU A 146 -2.88 -11.19 -7.10
N ALA A 147 -1.74 -10.52 -7.05
CA ALA A 147 -1.46 -9.35 -7.87
C ALA A 147 -1.32 -9.75 -9.35
N ARG A 148 -1.93 -8.97 -10.24
CA ARG A 148 -1.90 -9.24 -11.69
C ARG A 148 -0.52 -8.92 -12.28
N ALA A 149 -0.12 -9.58 -13.37
CA ALA A 149 1.15 -9.32 -14.04
C ALA A 149 1.37 -7.83 -14.34
N ARG A 150 0.36 -7.17 -14.95
CA ARG A 150 0.42 -5.74 -15.26
C ARG A 150 0.63 -4.85 -14.04
N THR A 151 -0.03 -5.18 -12.93
CA THR A 151 0.12 -4.44 -11.66
C THR A 151 1.53 -4.59 -11.10
N LEU A 152 2.08 -5.82 -11.13
CA LEU A 152 3.45 -6.08 -10.68
C LEU A 152 4.49 -5.34 -11.55
N ASP A 153 4.33 -5.40 -12.88
CA ASP A 153 5.26 -4.77 -13.80
C ASP A 153 5.17 -3.23 -13.72
N ALA A 154 3.95 -2.70 -13.56
CA ALA A 154 3.75 -1.27 -13.37
C ALA A 154 4.28 -0.78 -12.01
N ALA A 155 4.17 -1.58 -10.95
CA ALA A 155 4.75 -1.26 -9.65
C ALA A 155 6.28 -1.20 -9.70
N ASP A 156 6.93 -2.16 -10.38
CA ASP A 156 8.38 -2.13 -10.58
C ASP A 156 8.82 -0.90 -11.39
N ALA A 157 8.13 -0.61 -12.50
CA ALA A 157 8.43 0.54 -13.34
C ALA A 157 8.24 1.89 -12.60
N LEU A 158 7.19 1.98 -11.77
CA LEU A 158 6.93 3.16 -10.95
C LEU A 158 8.01 3.34 -9.85
N THR A 159 8.41 2.22 -9.24
CA THR A 159 9.49 2.18 -8.25
C THR A 159 10.81 2.68 -8.87
N GLU A 160 11.13 2.21 -10.06
CA GLU A 160 12.33 2.63 -10.82
C GLU A 160 12.25 4.12 -11.21
N ALA A 161 11.11 4.58 -11.77
CA ALA A 161 10.90 5.97 -12.19
C ALA A 161 11.08 6.95 -11.04
N TRP A 162 10.67 6.60 -9.83
CA TRP A 162 10.89 7.40 -8.63
C TRP A 162 12.19 7.07 -7.89
N GLY A 163 12.98 6.09 -8.36
CA GLY A 163 14.23 5.66 -7.71
C GLY A 163 14.04 5.25 -6.26
N LEU A 164 12.95 4.53 -5.96
CA LEU A 164 12.65 4.05 -4.62
C LEU A 164 13.23 2.64 -4.44
N GLU A 165 13.74 2.35 -3.24
CA GLU A 165 14.35 1.06 -2.94
C GLU A 165 14.06 0.62 -1.49
N GLY A 166 14.14 -0.67 -1.25
CA GLY A 166 14.11 -1.27 0.09
C GLY A 166 12.85 -0.90 0.88
N ASP A 167 13.06 -0.29 2.02
CA ASP A 167 12.02 0.11 2.98
C ASP A 167 11.12 1.26 2.49
N LYS A 168 11.43 1.86 1.35
CA LYS A 168 10.60 2.89 0.70
C LYS A 168 9.52 2.30 -0.22
N VAL A 169 9.52 0.99 -0.45
CA VAL A 169 8.48 0.31 -1.21
C VAL A 169 7.72 -0.62 -0.30
N TRP A 170 6.42 -0.36 -0.13
CA TRP A 170 5.55 -1.12 0.75
C TRP A 170 4.55 -1.95 -0.05
N GLY A 171 4.27 -3.16 0.44
CA GLY A 171 3.20 -4.01 -0.06
C GLY A 171 1.94 -3.85 0.78
N MET A 172 0.78 -3.94 0.14
CA MET A 172 -0.51 -4.04 0.81
C MET A 172 -1.31 -5.22 0.28
N SER A 173 -2.28 -5.68 1.09
CA SER A 173 -3.23 -6.75 0.71
C SER A 173 -2.57 -8.06 0.25
N PRO A 174 -1.62 -8.62 1.01
CA PRO A 174 -0.84 -9.81 0.60
C PRO A 174 -1.70 -11.04 0.30
N PHE A 175 -2.94 -11.05 0.78
CA PHE A 175 -3.91 -12.13 0.60
C PHE A 175 -5.04 -11.78 -0.37
N GLY A 176 -4.98 -10.64 -1.07
CA GLY A 176 -6.05 -10.18 -1.97
C GLY A 176 -7.37 -9.87 -1.24
N GLY A 177 -7.27 -9.41 -0.01
CA GLY A 177 -8.40 -9.02 0.85
C GLY A 177 -8.73 -10.04 1.94
N SER A 178 -8.62 -11.36 1.71
CA SER A 178 -8.93 -12.36 2.73
C SER A 178 -8.21 -13.69 2.48
N THR A 179 -7.73 -14.31 3.57
CA THR A 179 -7.20 -15.69 3.56
C THR A 179 -8.30 -16.75 3.37
N ARG A 180 -9.59 -16.36 3.48
CA ARG A 180 -10.75 -17.24 3.29
C ARG A 180 -11.24 -17.32 1.84
N THR A 181 -10.62 -16.58 0.92
CA THR A 181 -10.98 -16.60 -0.50
C THR A 181 -10.69 -18.01 -1.07
N PRO A 182 -11.64 -18.64 -1.84
CA PRO A 182 -11.48 -20.02 -2.34
C PRO A 182 -10.25 -20.27 -3.22
N VAL A 183 -9.62 -19.23 -3.75
CA VAL A 183 -8.37 -19.34 -4.50
C VAL A 183 -7.25 -19.95 -3.66
N TRP A 184 -7.23 -19.70 -2.35
CA TRP A 184 -6.22 -20.23 -1.44
C TRP A 184 -6.30 -21.75 -1.22
N ASP A 185 -7.44 -22.37 -1.52
CA ASP A 185 -7.58 -23.83 -1.51
C ASP A 185 -6.89 -24.50 -2.73
N ARG A 186 -6.72 -23.73 -3.80
CA ARG A 186 -6.16 -24.20 -5.10
C ARG A 186 -4.68 -23.89 -5.27
N ILE A 187 -4.13 -23.01 -4.46
CA ILE A 187 -2.72 -22.57 -4.52
C ILE A 187 -2.01 -23.09 -3.28
N ASP A 188 -0.82 -23.69 -3.46
CA ASP A 188 0.09 -23.94 -2.35
C ASP A 188 1.26 -22.95 -2.38
N PRO A 189 1.20 -21.86 -1.60
CA PRO A 189 2.25 -20.84 -1.60
C PRO A 189 3.61 -21.34 -1.11
N ARG A 190 3.67 -22.51 -0.49
CA ARG A 190 4.93 -23.08 0.02
C ARG A 190 5.92 -23.45 -1.08
N VAL A 191 5.46 -23.60 -2.32
CA VAL A 191 6.34 -23.81 -3.49
C VAL A 191 7.27 -22.64 -3.76
N PHE A 192 6.95 -21.44 -3.27
CA PHE A 192 7.78 -20.24 -3.38
C PHE A 192 8.88 -20.14 -2.31
N LEU A 193 8.98 -21.12 -1.41
CA LEU A 193 9.95 -21.12 -0.32
C LEU A 193 10.91 -22.30 -0.47
N ARG A 194 12.19 -22.07 -0.21
CA ARG A 194 13.22 -23.12 -0.25
C ARG A 194 12.97 -24.24 0.77
N ASP A 195 12.48 -23.87 1.96
CA ASP A 195 12.17 -24.78 3.07
C ASP A 195 10.67 -24.76 3.39
N GLY A 196 9.82 -24.63 2.37
CA GLY A 196 8.40 -24.30 2.46
C GLY A 196 7.52 -25.27 3.25
N SER A 197 7.99 -26.49 3.49
CA SER A 197 7.25 -27.50 4.24
C SER A 197 7.03 -27.18 5.71
N ARG A 198 7.76 -26.22 6.27
CA ARG A 198 7.70 -25.84 7.69
C ARG A 198 6.73 -24.70 8.00
N LEU A 199 6.34 -23.93 6.99
CA LEU A 199 5.40 -22.81 7.13
C LEU A 199 3.98 -23.22 6.72
N SER A 200 2.98 -22.59 7.33
CA SER A 200 1.60 -22.71 6.87
C SER A 200 1.44 -22.03 5.50
N ARG A 201 0.35 -22.33 4.78
CA ARG A 201 0.05 -21.67 3.49
C ARG A 201 -0.05 -20.15 3.63
N VAL A 202 -0.68 -19.66 4.72
CA VAL A 202 -0.83 -18.23 5.00
C VAL A 202 0.53 -17.58 5.24
N GLN A 203 1.38 -18.20 6.06
CA GLN A 203 2.74 -17.73 6.29
C GLN A 203 3.57 -17.68 5.01
N ALA A 204 3.48 -18.71 4.17
CA ALA A 204 4.19 -18.79 2.91
C ALA A 204 3.68 -17.72 1.91
N ALA A 205 2.37 -17.50 1.80
CA ALA A 205 1.78 -16.45 0.99
C ALA A 205 2.24 -15.06 1.44
N PHE A 206 2.24 -14.80 2.75
CA PHE A 206 2.73 -13.55 3.31
C PHE A 206 4.21 -13.34 2.99
N ARG A 207 5.04 -14.36 3.16
CA ARG A 207 6.47 -14.25 2.87
C ARG A 207 6.76 -14.04 1.39
N ALA A 208 6.02 -14.71 0.49
CA ALA A 208 6.11 -14.51 -0.97
C ALA A 208 5.71 -13.10 -1.40
N ALA A 209 4.80 -12.43 -0.66
CA ALA A 209 4.35 -11.08 -0.99
C ALA A 209 5.48 -10.04 -0.95
N TYR A 210 6.56 -10.27 -0.23
CA TYR A 210 7.76 -9.41 -0.24
C TYR A 210 8.54 -9.42 -1.56
N HIS A 211 8.19 -10.32 -2.48
CA HIS A 211 8.85 -10.51 -3.77
C HIS A 211 7.92 -10.31 -4.98
N LEU A 212 6.66 -9.91 -4.74
CA LEU A 212 5.63 -9.79 -5.77
C LEU A 212 4.78 -8.51 -5.59
N PRO A 213 5.31 -7.31 -5.96
CA PRO A 213 6.67 -6.98 -6.40
C PRO A 213 7.66 -7.01 -5.24
N ARG A 214 8.94 -6.69 -5.48
CA ARG A 214 9.93 -6.59 -4.39
C ARG A 214 9.61 -5.39 -3.49
N VAL A 215 9.29 -5.66 -2.22
CA VAL A 215 8.95 -4.64 -1.22
C VAL A 215 9.72 -4.88 0.08
N GLY A 216 10.00 -3.79 0.83
CA GLY A 216 10.71 -3.88 2.11
C GLY A 216 9.78 -4.04 3.32
N CYS A 217 8.51 -3.68 3.17
CA CYS A 217 7.50 -3.78 4.22
C CYS A 217 6.17 -4.27 3.62
N VAL A 218 5.37 -5.01 4.39
CA VAL A 218 4.02 -5.42 3.97
C VAL A 218 3.01 -5.05 5.06
N ALA A 219 2.06 -4.19 4.69
CA ALA A 219 0.93 -3.85 5.55
C ALA A 219 -0.08 -5.01 5.57
N VAL A 220 -0.44 -5.42 6.77
CA VAL A 220 -1.40 -6.50 7.01
C VAL A 220 -2.29 -6.16 8.19
N GLY A 221 -3.57 -6.50 8.10
CA GLY A 221 -4.54 -6.36 9.17
C GLY A 221 -4.94 -7.73 9.72
N THR A 222 -5.08 -7.82 11.04
CA THR A 222 -5.65 -8.96 11.75
C THR A 222 -6.28 -8.50 13.07
N ASP A 223 -7.32 -9.17 13.49
CA ASP A 223 -7.97 -9.02 14.79
C ASP A 223 -7.45 -10.04 15.84
N GLU A 224 -6.61 -10.99 15.40
CA GLU A 224 -6.03 -12.03 16.25
C GLU A 224 -4.52 -11.80 16.44
N PRO A 225 -4.07 -11.45 17.66
CA PRO A 225 -2.63 -11.22 17.93
C PRO A 225 -1.73 -12.42 17.61
N ALA A 226 -2.22 -13.65 17.77
CA ALA A 226 -1.49 -14.87 17.43
C ALA A 226 -1.15 -14.91 15.94
N HIS A 227 -2.08 -14.53 15.06
CA HIS A 227 -1.84 -14.49 13.62
C HIS A 227 -0.71 -13.49 13.26
N LEU A 228 -0.64 -12.35 13.96
CA LEU A 228 0.46 -11.41 13.74
C LEU A 228 1.81 -12.03 14.10
N GLY A 229 1.87 -12.76 15.23
CA GLY A 229 3.07 -13.51 15.65
C GLY A 229 3.51 -14.55 14.61
N GLU A 230 2.55 -15.30 14.04
CA GLU A 230 2.81 -16.26 12.96
C GLU A 230 3.38 -15.59 11.71
N LEU A 231 2.84 -14.44 11.30
CA LEU A 231 3.31 -13.69 10.13
C LEU A 231 4.72 -13.12 10.36
N VAL A 232 4.99 -12.59 11.56
CA VAL A 232 6.35 -12.13 11.91
C VAL A 232 7.34 -13.29 11.89
N GLY A 233 6.96 -14.46 12.45
CA GLY A 233 7.78 -15.67 12.39
C GLY A 233 8.07 -16.14 10.95
N ALA A 234 7.16 -15.90 10.02
CA ALA A 234 7.32 -16.26 8.61
C ALA A 234 8.43 -15.45 7.90
N LEU A 235 8.82 -14.29 8.43
CA LEU A 235 9.88 -13.46 7.82
C LEU A 235 11.25 -14.16 7.79
N ALA A 236 11.50 -15.14 8.67
CA ALA A 236 12.69 -15.96 8.63
C ALA A 236 12.73 -16.94 7.43
N GLY A 237 11.58 -17.18 6.78
CA GLY A 237 11.48 -18.07 5.63
C GLY A 237 12.27 -17.55 4.42
N ARG A 238 12.95 -18.45 3.71
CA ARG A 238 13.79 -18.11 2.55
C ARG A 238 12.98 -18.32 1.26
N VAL A 239 12.78 -17.25 0.52
CA VAL A 239 12.08 -17.31 -0.77
C VAL A 239 12.99 -17.89 -1.86
N ASP A 240 12.42 -18.71 -2.73
CA ASP A 240 13.06 -19.17 -3.95
C ASP A 240 12.80 -18.15 -5.07
N GLU A 241 13.79 -17.30 -5.30
CA GLU A 241 13.73 -16.22 -6.32
C GLU A 241 13.50 -16.79 -7.73
N ARG A 242 14.00 -17.98 -8.02
CA ARG A 242 13.80 -18.62 -9.33
C ARG A 242 12.32 -18.94 -9.55
N THR A 243 11.68 -19.58 -8.57
CA THR A 243 10.24 -19.88 -8.62
C THR A 243 9.39 -18.61 -8.73
N VAL A 244 9.77 -17.52 -8.04
CA VAL A 244 9.10 -16.21 -8.18
C VAL A 244 9.20 -15.69 -9.61
N GLN A 245 10.39 -15.76 -10.22
CA GLN A 245 10.60 -15.28 -11.59
C GLN A 245 9.83 -16.14 -12.62
N GLU A 246 9.84 -17.45 -12.47
CA GLU A 246 9.07 -18.38 -13.30
C GLU A 246 7.57 -18.08 -13.21
N TYR A 247 7.07 -17.86 -12.00
CA TYR A 247 5.66 -17.46 -11.77
C TYR A 247 5.31 -16.14 -12.47
N ARG A 248 6.14 -15.12 -12.33
CA ARG A 248 5.93 -13.83 -13.02
C ARG A 248 5.90 -14.00 -14.55
N SER A 249 6.76 -14.84 -15.10
CA SER A 249 6.76 -15.15 -16.54
C SER A 249 5.45 -15.80 -16.97
N LEU A 250 4.99 -16.81 -16.23
CA LEU A 250 3.70 -17.47 -16.50
C LEU A 250 2.51 -16.49 -16.44
N LEU A 251 2.50 -15.56 -15.48
CA LEU A 251 1.46 -14.55 -15.41
C LEU A 251 1.47 -13.63 -16.65
N ARG A 252 2.65 -13.23 -17.14
CA ARG A 252 2.80 -12.39 -18.35
C ARG A 252 2.34 -13.14 -19.61
N ASP A 253 2.71 -14.42 -19.76
CA ASP A 253 2.33 -15.23 -20.91
C ASP A 253 0.82 -15.47 -20.94
N ARG A 254 0.22 -15.77 -19.79
CA ARG A 254 -1.24 -15.90 -19.69
C ARG A 254 -1.97 -14.61 -20.06
N TYR A 255 -1.43 -13.46 -19.65
CA TYR A 255 -2.00 -12.17 -20.01
C TYR A 255 -1.96 -11.92 -21.52
N ARG A 256 -0.84 -12.24 -22.18
CA ARG A 256 -0.68 -12.09 -23.64
C ARG A 256 -1.58 -13.02 -24.45
N SER A 257 -1.97 -14.16 -23.86
CA SER A 257 -2.81 -15.18 -24.50
C SER A 257 -4.31 -14.94 -24.35
N GLN A 258 -4.74 -13.95 -23.56
CA GLN A 258 -6.15 -13.59 -23.44
C GLN A 258 -6.52 -12.64 -24.59
N PRO A 259 -7.51 -12.99 -25.44
CA PRO A 259 -8.02 -12.05 -26.43
C PRO A 259 -8.59 -10.80 -25.72
N ALA A 260 -8.39 -9.65 -26.36
CA ALA A 260 -8.85 -8.35 -25.91
C ALA A 260 -10.37 -8.26 -25.83
#